data_65868a6b3ac735bcb6d3d315de49485a
#
_entry.id   65868a6b3ac735bcb6d3d315de49485a
#
_cell.length_a   1.000
_cell.length_b   1.000
_cell.length_c   1.000
_cell.angle_alpha   90.00
_cell.angle_beta   90.00
_cell.angle_gamma   90.00
#
_symmetry.space_group_name_H-M   'P 1'
#
loop_
_entity.id
_entity.type
_entity.pdbx_description
1 polymer ?
#
loop_
_entity_poly.entity_id
_entity_poly.type
_entity_poly.pdbx_seq_one_letter_code
_entity_poly.pdbx_strand_id
1 'polypeptide(L)'
;MDSIGNEWLGFDYEGTKGERADIAVTVWLRQMPEFAEVSRARVQALIEDGGVLCDGKHIPRGQRNLQPGMHINVHVAALRELLNPPAPEHIEPLDIPLQFLHSDEHIAVVVKPAGLTVHPAPTETGPTLTAALVHHLGQLSDAGGSDRPGIVHRLDKETSGVMVVARSNTAHVSLSRQFADRITEKEYQALVIDPPPQPGGIIDLPIERHPRSRQKMWTGGKRGRSAHTEFRTTEHWGPLTLLDVVIHTGRTHQIRVHLQSIGCAIVNDEKYGAGRVGSFLRFLETGIERGSMRAWTHAWPEQEQRRELHALLSAYPGFFLHARRLSFIHPSSGQRMQFEAELPAEWQQLKELCPRD
;
A
#
# COMPACT_ATOMS: atom_id res chain seq x y z
N MET A 1 33.23 37.13 -19.43
CA MET A 1 33.58 35.70 -19.23
C MET A 1 32.38 35.05 -18.63
N ASP A 2 31.73 34.33 -19.45
CA ASP A 2 30.33 33.94 -19.38
C ASP A 2 30.13 32.82 -18.40
N SER A 3 29.30 33.08 -17.38
CA SER A 3 28.77 32.06 -16.45
C SER A 3 27.47 31.48 -16.98
N ILE A 4 27.48 31.02 -18.22
CA ILE A 4 26.48 30.13 -18.76
C ILE A 4 27.08 28.74 -18.70
N GLY A 5 26.69 27.99 -17.65
CA GLY A 5 26.71 26.61 -17.86
C GLY A 5 27.71 25.76 -17.14
N ASN A 6 27.34 25.28 -16.04
CA ASN A 6 27.70 23.92 -15.66
C ASN A 6 26.45 23.21 -15.09
N GLU A 7 25.37 23.27 -15.84
CA GLU A 7 24.19 22.46 -15.55
C GLU A 7 24.38 20.98 -15.92
N TRP A 8 25.35 20.68 -16.80
CA TRP A 8 25.62 19.32 -17.28
C TRP A 8 27.06 18.89 -16.92
N LEU A 9 27.17 17.73 -16.27
CA LEU A 9 28.44 17.01 -16.10
C LEU A 9 28.45 15.77 -16.98
N GLY A 10 29.60 15.48 -17.62
CA GLY A 10 29.70 14.34 -18.51
C GLY A 10 30.85 13.39 -18.15
N PHE A 11 30.71 12.14 -18.57
CA PHE A 11 31.75 11.13 -18.48
C PHE A 11 31.67 10.16 -19.68
N ASP A 12 32.81 9.62 -20.05
CA ASP A 12 32.88 8.55 -21.04
C ASP A 12 32.65 7.21 -20.34
N TYR A 13 31.68 6.44 -20.83
CA TYR A 13 31.35 5.16 -20.26
C TYR A 13 32.39 4.09 -20.63
N GLU A 14 33.07 3.55 -19.64
CA GLU A 14 34.08 2.49 -19.78
C GLU A 14 33.64 1.11 -19.30
N GLY A 15 32.37 0.98 -18.86
CA GLY A 15 31.86 -0.25 -18.27
C GLY A 15 31.51 -1.35 -19.27
N THR A 16 30.71 -2.33 -18.83
CA THR A 16 30.37 -3.51 -19.61
C THR A 16 29.26 -3.23 -20.64
N LYS A 17 29.42 -3.72 -21.87
CA LYS A 17 28.39 -3.64 -22.91
C LYS A 17 27.05 -4.20 -22.42
N GLY A 18 25.98 -3.42 -22.57
CA GLY A 18 24.63 -3.83 -22.18
C GLY A 18 24.28 -3.52 -20.73
N GLU A 19 25.16 -2.83 -19.97
CA GLU A 19 24.81 -2.33 -18.64
C GLU A 19 23.67 -1.30 -18.71
N ARG A 20 22.90 -1.22 -17.65
CA ARG A 20 21.80 -0.25 -17.55
C ARG A 20 22.34 1.14 -17.25
N ALA A 21 21.83 2.14 -17.98
CA ALA A 21 22.23 3.53 -17.80
C ALA A 21 22.03 4.04 -16.35
N ASP A 22 20.91 3.67 -15.70
CA ASP A 22 20.65 4.06 -14.32
C ASP A 22 21.65 3.49 -13.31
N ILE A 23 22.24 2.32 -13.58
CA ILE A 23 23.30 1.75 -12.73
C ILE A 23 24.61 2.51 -12.97
N ALA A 24 25.03 2.63 -14.22
CA ALA A 24 26.27 3.30 -14.58
C ALA A 24 26.33 4.75 -14.06
N VAL A 25 25.25 5.52 -14.27
CA VAL A 25 25.14 6.89 -13.79
C VAL A 25 25.15 6.96 -12.26
N THR A 26 24.45 6.04 -11.57
CA THR A 26 24.47 6.00 -10.10
C THR A 26 25.85 5.73 -9.54
N VAL A 27 26.57 4.77 -10.13
CA VAL A 27 27.95 4.42 -9.70
C VAL A 27 28.89 5.61 -9.92
N TRP A 28 28.79 6.26 -11.06
CA TRP A 28 29.62 7.42 -11.37
C TRP A 28 29.32 8.60 -10.45
N LEU A 29 28.05 8.95 -10.24
CA LEU A 29 27.67 10.05 -9.34
C LEU A 29 28.14 9.84 -7.91
N ARG A 30 28.11 8.62 -7.40
CA ARG A 30 28.57 8.29 -6.03
C ARG A 30 30.06 8.47 -5.80
N GLN A 31 30.84 8.64 -6.83
CA GLN A 31 32.28 9.00 -6.71
C GLN A 31 32.45 10.46 -6.30
N MET A 32 31.41 11.30 -6.45
CA MET A 32 31.45 12.70 -6.06
C MET A 32 30.90 12.86 -4.65
N PRO A 33 31.60 13.57 -3.73
CA PRO A 33 31.15 13.75 -2.35
C PRO A 33 29.72 14.31 -2.24
N GLU A 34 29.35 15.25 -3.13
CA GLU A 34 28.02 15.85 -3.18
C GLU A 34 26.90 14.86 -3.48
N PHE A 35 27.18 13.78 -4.22
CA PHE A 35 26.21 12.80 -4.68
C PHE A 35 26.41 11.39 -4.09
N ALA A 36 27.24 11.25 -3.05
CA ALA A 36 27.59 9.95 -2.46
C ALA A 36 26.36 9.12 -2.04
N GLU A 37 25.29 9.78 -1.58
CA GLU A 37 24.07 9.16 -1.12
C GLU A 37 22.95 9.09 -2.20
N VAL A 38 23.26 9.41 -3.46
CA VAL A 38 22.26 9.37 -4.52
C VAL A 38 21.70 7.95 -4.69
N SER A 39 20.37 7.80 -4.64
CA SER A 39 19.73 6.53 -4.87
C SER A 39 19.50 6.27 -6.36
N ARG A 40 19.58 5.00 -6.76
CA ARG A 40 19.25 4.59 -8.13
C ARG A 40 17.84 5.01 -8.57
N ALA A 41 16.88 5.05 -7.64
CA ALA A 41 15.51 5.50 -7.94
C ALA A 41 15.48 6.97 -8.37
N ARG A 42 16.28 7.83 -7.73
CA ARG A 42 16.40 9.25 -8.12
C ARG A 42 17.07 9.41 -9.49
N VAL A 43 18.10 8.61 -9.78
CA VAL A 43 18.70 8.59 -11.13
C VAL A 43 17.69 8.12 -12.19
N GLN A 44 16.85 7.15 -11.88
CA GLN A 44 15.77 6.74 -12.79
C GLN A 44 14.76 7.86 -13.04
N ALA A 45 14.36 8.60 -12.01
CA ALA A 45 13.51 9.77 -12.16
C ALA A 45 14.18 10.83 -13.04
N LEU A 46 15.44 11.14 -12.79
CA LEU A 46 16.21 12.07 -13.62
C LEU A 46 16.27 11.64 -15.09
N ILE A 47 16.43 10.35 -15.39
CA ILE A 47 16.40 9.82 -16.75
C ILE A 47 15.00 10.00 -17.38
N GLU A 48 13.94 9.76 -16.61
CA GLU A 48 12.54 9.93 -17.06
C GLU A 48 12.22 11.38 -17.41
N ASP A 49 12.77 12.32 -16.64
CA ASP A 49 12.60 13.77 -16.85
C ASP A 49 13.56 14.34 -17.91
N GLY A 50 14.35 13.47 -18.57
CA GLY A 50 15.26 13.89 -19.63
C GLY A 50 16.58 14.49 -19.14
N GLY A 51 16.87 14.42 -17.85
CA GLY A 51 18.09 14.96 -17.24
C GLY A 51 19.34 14.09 -17.45
N VAL A 52 19.28 13.04 -18.28
CA VAL A 52 20.45 12.25 -18.70
C VAL A 52 20.43 12.05 -20.21
N LEU A 53 21.56 12.37 -20.85
CA LEU A 53 21.75 12.19 -22.28
C LEU A 53 22.87 11.18 -22.53
N CYS A 54 22.76 10.43 -23.62
CA CYS A 54 23.83 9.57 -24.14
C CYS A 54 24.12 9.98 -25.58
N ASP A 55 25.35 10.37 -25.87
CA ASP A 55 25.74 10.93 -27.18
C ASP A 55 24.78 12.05 -27.64
N GLY A 56 24.37 12.93 -26.71
CA GLY A 56 23.48 14.05 -26.96
C GLY A 56 21.99 13.68 -27.13
N LYS A 57 21.61 12.43 -26.94
CA LYS A 57 20.20 11.97 -27.06
C LYS A 57 19.61 11.53 -25.73
N HIS A 58 18.33 11.80 -25.52
CA HIS A 58 17.60 11.31 -24.35
C HIS A 58 17.63 9.79 -24.26
N ILE A 59 17.82 9.28 -23.05
CA ILE A 59 17.84 7.85 -22.76
C ILE A 59 16.43 7.40 -22.37
N PRO A 60 15.82 6.42 -23.07
CA PRO A 60 14.57 5.83 -22.66
C PRO A 60 14.69 5.09 -21.32
N ARG A 61 13.62 5.10 -20.50
CA ARG A 61 13.58 4.35 -19.24
C ARG A 61 13.99 2.89 -19.45
N GLY A 62 14.95 2.45 -18.65
CA GLY A 62 15.40 1.05 -18.67
C GLY A 62 16.32 0.68 -19.83
N GLN A 63 16.86 1.66 -20.57
CA GLN A 63 17.85 1.40 -21.62
C GLN A 63 19.02 0.56 -21.09
N ARG A 64 19.31 -0.53 -21.81
CA ARG A 64 20.39 -1.49 -21.48
C ARG A 64 21.47 -1.56 -22.56
N ASN A 65 21.61 -0.53 -23.36
CA ASN A 65 22.45 -0.57 -24.55
C ASN A 65 23.71 0.29 -24.42
N LEU A 66 24.18 0.57 -23.20
CA LEU A 66 25.43 1.26 -23.03
C LEU A 66 26.55 0.44 -23.64
N GLN A 67 27.45 1.12 -24.37
CA GLN A 67 28.66 0.54 -24.93
C GLN A 67 29.87 1.38 -24.50
N PRO A 68 30.99 0.75 -24.23
CA PRO A 68 32.25 1.50 -23.97
C PRO A 68 32.49 2.57 -25.03
N GLY A 69 32.86 3.76 -24.61
CA GLY A 69 33.10 4.91 -25.48
C GLY A 69 31.89 5.84 -25.68
N MET A 70 30.71 5.47 -25.22
CA MET A 70 29.52 6.37 -25.21
C MET A 70 29.73 7.51 -24.21
N HIS A 71 29.41 8.74 -24.61
CA HIS A 71 29.48 9.92 -23.74
C HIS A 71 28.12 10.15 -23.04
N ILE A 72 28.14 10.15 -21.69
CA ILE A 72 26.97 10.36 -20.87
C ILE A 72 27.01 11.73 -20.21
N ASN A 73 25.98 12.54 -20.42
CA ASN A 73 25.78 13.83 -19.77
C ASN A 73 24.67 13.76 -18.75
N VAL A 74 24.88 14.33 -17.58
CA VAL A 74 23.94 14.38 -16.46
C VAL A 74 23.63 15.82 -16.12
N HIS A 75 22.36 16.21 -16.09
CA HIS A 75 21.91 17.56 -15.72
C HIS A 75 21.98 17.73 -14.20
N VAL A 76 23.03 18.38 -13.73
CA VAL A 76 23.36 18.47 -12.29
C VAL A 76 22.37 19.37 -11.54
N ALA A 77 21.89 20.45 -12.17
CA ALA A 77 20.91 21.31 -11.55
C ALA A 77 19.59 20.53 -11.29
N ALA A 78 19.09 19.80 -12.29
CA ALA A 78 17.92 18.95 -12.10
C ALA A 78 18.16 17.83 -11.07
N LEU A 79 19.37 17.29 -11.02
CA LEU A 79 19.74 16.32 -9.98
C LEU A 79 19.73 16.96 -8.59
N ARG A 80 20.26 18.17 -8.44
CA ARG A 80 20.22 18.92 -7.17
C ARG A 80 18.80 19.22 -6.73
N GLU A 81 17.90 19.60 -7.63
CA GLU A 81 16.48 19.78 -7.34
C GLU A 81 15.82 18.46 -6.91
N LEU A 82 16.15 17.33 -7.53
CA LEU A 82 15.68 16.01 -7.11
C LEU A 82 16.27 15.56 -5.78
N LEU A 83 17.48 16.01 -5.43
CA LEU A 83 18.12 15.70 -4.13
C LEU A 83 17.64 16.63 -3.03
N ASN A 84 17.41 17.89 -3.36
CA ASN A 84 16.84 18.90 -2.49
C ASN A 84 15.55 19.42 -3.14
N PRO A 85 14.48 18.61 -3.14
CA PRO A 85 13.21 19.08 -3.66
C PRO A 85 12.86 20.38 -2.94
N PRO A 86 12.22 21.34 -3.63
CA PRO A 86 11.69 22.51 -2.96
C PRO A 86 10.93 22.04 -1.73
N ALA A 87 11.07 22.78 -0.62
CA ALA A 87 10.44 22.40 0.64
C ALA A 87 9.02 21.92 0.36
N PRO A 88 8.61 20.76 0.89
CA PRO A 88 7.41 20.07 0.46
C PRO A 88 6.25 21.04 0.43
N GLU A 89 5.35 20.88 -0.53
CA GLU A 89 4.00 21.44 -0.38
C GLU A 89 3.57 21.03 1.02
N HIS A 90 3.46 22.04 1.87
CA HIS A 90 3.19 21.88 3.31
C HIS A 90 1.92 21.03 3.41
N ILE A 91 2.02 19.83 3.97
CA ILE A 91 0.83 19.03 4.23
C ILE A 91 0.02 19.84 5.22
N GLU A 92 -1.08 20.39 4.76
CA GLU A 92 -1.98 21.15 5.62
C GLU A 92 -2.52 20.24 6.72
N PRO A 93 -2.30 20.57 8.00
CA PRO A 93 -2.84 19.80 9.11
C PRO A 93 -4.37 19.79 9.05
N LEU A 94 -4.97 18.62 9.18
CA LEU A 94 -6.43 18.47 9.22
C LEU A 94 -6.84 17.82 10.53
N ASP A 95 -7.83 18.41 11.21
CA ASP A 95 -8.41 17.84 12.43
C ASP A 95 -9.34 16.67 12.07
N ILE A 96 -8.75 15.50 11.89
CA ILE A 96 -9.45 14.24 11.67
C ILE A 96 -9.24 13.40 12.93
N PRO A 97 -10.31 12.94 13.59
CA PRO A 97 -10.19 12.09 14.78
C PRO A 97 -9.40 10.81 14.49
N LEU A 98 -8.37 10.55 15.29
CA LEU A 98 -7.56 9.33 15.23
C LEU A 98 -7.48 8.69 16.61
N GLN A 99 -7.60 7.37 16.64
CA GLN A 99 -7.30 6.58 17.82
C GLN A 99 -5.82 6.24 17.84
N PHE A 100 -5.12 6.68 18.89
CA PHE A 100 -3.73 6.33 19.15
C PHE A 100 -3.67 5.15 20.12
N LEU A 101 -2.96 4.09 19.75
CA LEU A 101 -2.67 2.94 20.62
C LEU A 101 -1.37 3.14 21.40
N HIS A 102 -0.45 3.93 20.85
CA HIS A 102 0.82 4.30 21.45
C HIS A 102 1.38 5.57 20.81
N SER A 103 2.11 6.37 21.60
CA SER A 103 2.90 7.48 21.09
C SER A 103 4.05 7.78 22.02
N ASP A 104 5.27 7.90 21.45
CA ASP A 104 6.48 8.35 22.14
C ASP A 104 7.29 9.29 21.24
N GLU A 105 8.56 9.55 21.57
CA GLU A 105 9.44 10.43 20.80
C GLU A 105 9.85 9.87 19.44
N HIS A 106 9.75 8.56 19.25
CA HIS A 106 10.28 7.84 18.08
C HIS A 106 9.20 7.37 17.13
N ILE A 107 8.08 6.91 17.68
CA ILE A 107 6.98 6.30 16.92
C ILE A 107 5.61 6.76 17.43
N ALA A 108 4.60 6.62 16.59
CA ALA A 108 3.21 6.51 17.02
C ALA A 108 2.54 5.32 16.36
N VAL A 109 1.60 4.71 17.07
CA VAL A 109 0.77 3.62 16.54
C VAL A 109 -0.68 4.07 16.57
N VAL A 110 -1.31 4.02 15.41
CA VAL A 110 -2.67 4.56 15.20
C VAL A 110 -3.59 3.50 14.59
N VAL A 111 -4.88 3.65 14.82
CA VAL A 111 -5.92 2.92 14.11
C VAL A 111 -6.42 3.81 12.96
N LYS A 112 -6.07 3.44 11.73
CA LYS A 112 -6.57 4.14 10.54
C LYS A 112 -8.03 3.76 10.29
N PRO A 113 -8.96 4.71 10.18
CA PRO A 113 -10.32 4.41 9.76
C PRO A 113 -10.37 3.95 8.29
N ALA A 114 -11.40 3.21 7.93
CA ALA A 114 -11.71 2.91 6.52
C ALA A 114 -12.06 4.21 5.77
N GLY A 115 -11.83 4.25 4.46
CA GLY A 115 -12.12 5.42 3.62
C GLY A 115 -11.06 6.52 3.65
N LEU A 116 -10.09 6.48 4.58
CA LEU A 116 -9.02 7.47 4.68
C LEU A 116 -7.78 7.04 3.91
N THR A 117 -7.34 7.86 2.94
CA THR A 117 -6.09 7.66 2.20
C THR A 117 -4.89 7.86 3.13
N VAL A 118 -3.83 7.07 3.00
CA VAL A 118 -2.66 7.19 3.89
C VAL A 118 -1.87 8.48 3.62
N HIS A 119 -1.56 8.78 2.37
CA HIS A 119 -0.78 9.96 1.95
C HIS A 119 -1.29 10.47 0.59
N PRO A 120 -1.06 11.73 0.24
CA PRO A 120 -1.49 12.28 -1.03
C PRO A 120 -1.02 11.44 -2.21
N ALA A 121 -1.84 11.35 -3.25
CA ALA A 121 -1.49 10.71 -4.50
C ALA A 121 -2.01 11.57 -5.67
N PRO A 122 -1.36 11.55 -6.84
CA PRO A 122 -1.76 12.39 -7.97
C PRO A 122 -3.22 12.23 -8.43
N THR A 123 -3.83 11.11 -8.08
CA THR A 123 -5.23 10.78 -8.42
C THR A 123 -6.21 10.93 -7.26
N GLU A 124 -5.75 11.37 -6.09
CA GLU A 124 -6.53 11.44 -4.84
C GLU A 124 -6.29 12.77 -4.13
N THR A 125 -7.28 13.65 -4.14
CA THR A 125 -7.22 15.01 -3.59
C THR A 125 -7.97 15.18 -2.27
N GLY A 126 -8.32 14.12 -1.60
CA GLY A 126 -9.08 14.15 -0.34
C GLY A 126 -8.21 14.22 0.92
N PRO A 127 -8.85 14.21 2.09
CA PRO A 127 -8.15 14.15 3.37
C PRO A 127 -7.27 12.90 3.49
N THR A 128 -6.14 13.03 4.19
CA THR A 128 -5.18 11.95 4.33
C THR A 128 -4.80 11.69 5.79
N LEU A 129 -4.36 10.47 6.07
CA LEU A 129 -3.83 10.12 7.39
C LEU A 129 -2.60 10.97 7.73
N THR A 130 -1.73 11.30 6.75
CA THR A 130 -0.58 12.17 6.99
C THR A 130 -1.01 13.55 7.45
N ALA A 131 -2.06 14.13 6.87
CA ALA A 131 -2.59 15.43 7.30
C ALA A 131 -3.13 15.40 8.74
N ALA A 132 -3.83 14.33 9.11
CA ALA A 132 -4.30 14.11 10.47
C ALA A 132 -3.13 13.90 11.45
N LEU A 133 -2.12 13.11 11.06
CA LEU A 133 -0.95 12.87 11.90
C LEU A 133 -0.14 14.14 12.14
N VAL A 134 0.03 14.99 11.13
CA VAL A 134 0.69 16.30 11.29
C VAL A 134 -0.11 17.18 12.24
N HIS A 135 -1.44 17.17 12.17
CA HIS A 135 -2.29 17.91 13.11
C HIS A 135 -2.09 17.46 14.57
N HIS A 136 -2.17 16.16 14.82
CA HIS A 136 -2.13 15.61 16.19
C HIS A 136 -0.73 15.51 16.80
N LEU A 137 0.30 15.25 15.98
CA LEU A 137 1.66 14.96 16.44
C LEU A 137 2.67 16.08 16.14
N GLY A 138 2.29 17.03 15.30
CA GLY A 138 3.20 18.06 14.79
C GLY A 138 4.24 17.45 13.85
N GLN A 139 5.51 17.48 14.26
CA GLN A 139 6.60 16.99 13.42
C GLN A 139 6.64 15.47 13.33
N LEU A 140 6.77 14.97 12.10
CA LEU A 140 7.01 13.57 11.76
C LEU A 140 8.34 13.45 11.02
N SER A 141 8.86 12.20 10.89
CA SER A 141 10.05 11.95 10.09
C SER A 141 9.85 12.30 8.62
N ASP A 142 10.79 13.01 8.03
CA ASP A 142 10.86 13.33 6.59
C ASP A 142 11.77 12.40 5.79
N ALA A 143 12.40 11.41 6.43
CA ALA A 143 13.33 10.46 5.79
C ALA A 143 12.72 9.67 4.64
N GLY A 144 11.39 9.49 4.59
CA GLY A 144 10.65 8.82 3.52
C GLY A 144 10.26 9.72 2.35
N GLY A 145 10.59 11.01 2.45
CA GLY A 145 10.12 12.06 1.55
C GLY A 145 9.03 12.91 2.21
N SER A 146 8.95 14.12 1.76
CA SER A 146 8.14 15.17 2.33
C SER A 146 6.64 15.05 1.98
N ASP A 147 6.33 14.31 0.94
CA ASP A 147 4.97 13.97 0.51
C ASP A 147 4.31 12.92 1.41
N ARG A 148 5.10 12.21 2.25
CA ARG A 148 4.63 11.13 3.12
C ARG A 148 5.37 11.06 4.46
N PRO A 149 5.38 12.16 5.23
CA PRO A 149 6.13 12.21 6.49
C PRO A 149 5.68 11.08 7.44
N GLY A 150 6.66 10.42 8.03
CA GLY A 150 6.46 9.33 8.99
C GLY A 150 5.96 8.00 8.42
N ILE A 151 5.62 7.91 7.15
CA ILE A 151 4.98 6.72 6.55
C ILE A 151 6.02 5.67 6.16
N VAL A 152 6.09 4.58 6.90
CA VAL A 152 7.00 3.44 6.67
C VAL A 152 6.30 2.25 6.00
N HIS A 153 4.98 2.17 6.08
CA HIS A 153 4.14 1.20 5.38
C HIS A 153 2.75 1.80 5.10
N ARG A 154 1.91 1.06 4.39
CA ARG A 154 0.58 1.56 4.04
C ARG A 154 -0.49 0.48 4.10
N LEU A 155 -1.72 0.93 4.34
CA LEU A 155 -2.95 0.20 4.08
C LEU A 155 -3.65 0.80 2.84
N ASP A 156 -4.54 0.05 2.22
CA ASP A 156 -5.42 0.60 1.18
C ASP A 156 -6.35 1.65 1.81
N LYS A 157 -6.88 2.57 1.02
CA LYS A 157 -7.81 3.62 1.46
C LYS A 157 -8.96 3.03 2.26
N GLU A 158 -9.58 2.01 1.72
CA GLU A 158 -10.78 1.36 2.25
C GLU A 158 -10.48 0.33 3.37
N THR A 159 -9.21 -0.01 3.61
CA THR A 159 -8.79 -0.90 4.71
C THR A 159 -8.64 -0.09 6.00
N SER A 160 -9.24 -0.57 7.08
CA SER A 160 -9.06 -0.03 8.44
C SER A 160 -7.98 -0.78 9.23
N GLY A 161 -7.55 -0.25 10.38
CA GLY A 161 -6.72 -0.97 11.35
C GLY A 161 -5.38 -0.35 11.69
N VAL A 162 -4.54 -1.12 12.36
CA VAL A 162 -3.30 -0.67 12.99
C VAL A 162 -2.25 -0.26 11.96
N MET A 163 -1.66 0.91 12.18
CA MET A 163 -0.47 1.39 11.47
C MET A 163 0.54 1.96 12.46
N VAL A 164 1.84 1.73 12.21
CA VAL A 164 2.94 2.42 12.88
C VAL A 164 3.50 3.51 11.98
N VAL A 165 3.77 4.67 12.58
CA VAL A 165 4.39 5.82 11.90
C VAL A 165 5.64 6.26 12.65
N ALA A 166 6.63 6.76 11.91
CA ALA A 166 7.89 7.23 12.48
C ALA A 166 7.81 8.72 12.80
N ARG A 167 8.17 9.10 14.02
CA ARG A 167 8.29 10.50 14.46
C ARG A 167 9.72 11.04 14.30
N SER A 168 10.73 10.15 14.29
CA SER A 168 12.13 10.51 14.08
C SER A 168 12.72 9.80 12.85
N ASN A 169 13.75 10.39 12.24
CA ASN A 169 14.41 9.82 11.05
C ASN A 169 15.11 8.50 11.35
N THR A 170 15.68 8.35 12.54
CA THR A 170 16.28 7.09 13.00
C THR A 170 15.22 5.98 13.11
N ALA A 171 14.06 6.29 13.67
CA ALA A 171 12.95 5.34 13.74
C ALA A 171 12.42 4.98 12.34
N HIS A 172 12.34 5.94 11.43
CA HIS A 172 11.93 5.70 10.05
C HIS A 172 12.83 4.69 9.34
N VAL A 173 14.15 4.87 9.42
CA VAL A 173 15.12 3.97 8.80
C VAL A 173 15.00 2.57 9.40
N SER A 174 14.93 2.47 10.73
CA SER A 174 14.80 1.19 11.44
C SER A 174 13.52 0.46 11.07
N LEU A 175 12.36 1.12 11.14
CA LEU A 175 11.07 0.51 10.79
C LEU A 175 11.01 0.11 9.31
N SER A 176 11.45 0.99 8.40
CA SER A 176 11.48 0.68 6.96
C SER A 176 12.30 -0.57 6.67
N ARG A 177 13.43 -0.76 7.37
CA ARG A 177 14.24 -1.96 7.28
C ARG A 177 13.49 -3.19 7.79
N GLN A 178 12.81 -3.10 8.94
CA GLN A 178 12.03 -4.22 9.49
C GLN A 178 10.91 -4.67 8.54
N PHE A 179 10.22 -3.72 7.87
CA PHE A 179 9.24 -4.06 6.82
C PHE A 179 9.89 -4.69 5.59
N ALA A 180 11.06 -4.20 5.16
CA ALA A 180 11.80 -4.74 4.02
C ALA A 180 12.32 -6.16 4.29
N ASP A 181 12.87 -6.39 5.49
CA ASP A 181 13.42 -7.65 5.95
C ASP A 181 12.34 -8.64 6.43
N ARG A 182 11.05 -8.22 6.44
CA ARG A 182 9.89 -9.03 6.84
C ARG A 182 9.93 -9.50 8.30
N ILE A 183 10.52 -8.70 9.18
CA ILE A 183 10.58 -8.96 10.63
C ILE A 183 9.23 -8.65 11.29
N THR A 184 8.45 -7.73 10.69
CA THR A 184 7.13 -7.34 11.19
C THR A 184 6.10 -8.44 10.96
N GLU A 185 5.26 -8.72 11.97
CA GLU A 185 4.12 -9.61 11.84
C GLU A 185 2.85 -8.78 11.63
N LYS A 186 2.02 -9.22 10.70
CA LYS A 186 0.82 -8.52 10.28
C LYS A 186 -0.34 -9.50 10.17
N GLU A 187 -1.34 -9.29 11.01
CA GLU A 187 -2.56 -10.07 11.00
C GLU A 187 -3.74 -9.19 10.66
N TYR A 188 -4.61 -9.70 9.83
CA TYR A 188 -5.80 -9.04 9.35
C TYR A 188 -7.03 -9.90 9.64
N GLN A 189 -8.17 -9.24 9.69
CA GLN A 189 -9.46 -9.92 9.56
C GLN A 189 -10.13 -9.49 8.27
N ALA A 190 -10.68 -10.47 7.55
CA ALA A 190 -11.41 -10.26 6.31
C ALA A 190 -12.77 -10.94 6.39
N LEU A 191 -13.84 -10.19 6.15
CA LEU A 191 -15.17 -10.77 6.00
C LEU A 191 -15.43 -11.02 4.51
N VAL A 192 -15.68 -12.26 4.14
CA VAL A 192 -15.90 -12.66 2.76
C VAL A 192 -17.33 -13.14 2.53
N ILE A 193 -17.82 -12.97 1.31
CA ILE A 193 -19.07 -13.54 0.83
C ILE A 193 -18.77 -14.99 0.45
N ASP A 194 -19.47 -15.93 1.03
CA ASP A 194 -19.26 -17.37 0.93
C ASP A 194 -17.96 -17.87 1.61
N PRO A 195 -17.99 -19.09 2.11
CA PRO A 195 -16.81 -19.71 2.71
C PRO A 195 -15.75 -20.03 1.66
N PRO A 196 -14.46 -20.00 2.02
CA PRO A 196 -13.41 -20.51 1.16
C PRO A 196 -13.56 -22.02 0.96
N PRO A 197 -12.97 -22.58 -0.13
CA PRO A 197 -13.05 -24.03 -0.44
C PRO A 197 -12.51 -24.94 0.66
N GLN A 198 -11.61 -24.40 1.50
CA GLN A 198 -11.04 -25.07 2.67
C GLN A 198 -11.09 -24.11 3.86
N PRO A 199 -11.26 -24.60 5.10
CA PRO A 199 -11.37 -23.74 6.28
C PRO A 199 -10.07 -23.01 6.62
N GLY A 200 -8.97 -23.31 5.96
CA GLY A 200 -7.69 -22.63 6.08
C GLY A 200 -6.72 -23.10 5.01
N GLY A 201 -5.70 -22.30 4.78
CA GLY A 201 -4.70 -22.66 3.77
C GLY A 201 -3.69 -21.55 3.52
N ILE A 202 -2.81 -21.81 2.58
CA ILE A 202 -1.75 -20.92 2.12
C ILE A 202 -2.01 -20.58 0.66
N ILE A 203 -1.91 -19.29 0.33
CA ILE A 203 -1.96 -18.78 -1.03
C ILE A 203 -0.56 -18.23 -1.35
N ASP A 204 0.20 -18.98 -2.13
CA ASP A 204 1.56 -18.64 -2.57
C ASP A 204 1.57 -18.39 -4.08
N LEU A 205 0.99 -17.27 -4.48
CA LEU A 205 0.85 -16.86 -5.87
C LEU A 205 1.53 -15.51 -6.09
N PRO A 206 2.42 -15.38 -7.09
CA PRO A 206 3.08 -14.11 -7.37
C PRO A 206 2.08 -13.08 -7.89
N ILE A 207 2.25 -11.83 -7.47
CA ILE A 207 1.37 -10.70 -7.80
C ILE A 207 2.08 -9.72 -8.73
N GLU A 208 1.41 -9.34 -9.81
CA GLU A 208 1.84 -8.26 -10.72
C GLU A 208 0.67 -7.35 -11.11
N ARG A 209 0.95 -6.29 -11.88
CA ARG A 209 -0.12 -5.44 -12.42
C ARG A 209 -0.92 -6.19 -13.47
N HIS A 210 -2.24 -6.05 -13.40
CA HIS A 210 -3.14 -6.66 -14.38
C HIS A 210 -2.89 -6.08 -15.79
N PRO A 211 -2.71 -6.92 -16.82
CA PRO A 211 -2.25 -6.48 -18.15
C PRO A 211 -3.22 -5.51 -18.85
N ARG A 212 -4.52 -5.61 -18.57
CA ARG A 212 -5.55 -4.77 -19.20
C ARG A 212 -6.13 -3.69 -18.30
N SER A 213 -5.84 -3.72 -16.98
CA SER A 213 -6.37 -2.76 -16.02
C SER A 213 -5.27 -2.27 -15.10
N ARG A 214 -4.70 -1.10 -15.39
CA ARG A 214 -3.58 -0.54 -14.62
C ARG A 214 -3.88 -0.32 -13.12
N GLN A 215 -5.15 -0.24 -12.75
CA GLN A 215 -5.59 -0.06 -11.36
C GLN A 215 -5.74 -1.37 -10.58
N LYS A 216 -5.65 -2.53 -11.27
CA LYS A 216 -5.79 -3.85 -10.66
C LYS A 216 -4.44 -4.58 -10.58
N MET A 217 -4.33 -5.42 -9.56
CA MET A 217 -3.29 -6.44 -9.46
C MET A 217 -3.91 -7.81 -9.79
N TRP A 218 -3.09 -8.80 -10.11
CA TRP A 218 -3.55 -10.16 -10.39
C TRP A 218 -2.45 -11.19 -10.17
N THR A 219 -2.81 -12.47 -10.11
CA THR A 219 -1.91 -13.60 -9.84
C THR A 219 -1.58 -14.46 -11.07
N GLY A 220 -2.10 -14.12 -12.25
CA GLY A 220 -1.97 -14.94 -13.46
C GLY A 220 -0.73 -14.67 -14.31
N GLY A 221 0.18 -13.79 -13.90
CA GLY A 221 1.31 -13.37 -14.70
C GLY A 221 2.61 -14.10 -14.40
N LYS A 222 3.53 -14.08 -15.38
CA LYS A 222 4.85 -14.74 -15.29
C LYS A 222 5.95 -13.86 -14.65
N ARG A 223 5.68 -12.57 -14.43
CA ARG A 223 6.63 -11.57 -13.91
C ARG A 223 6.26 -11.06 -12.52
N GLY A 224 5.30 -11.72 -11.88
CA GLY A 224 4.80 -11.34 -10.57
C GLY A 224 5.89 -11.42 -9.49
N ARG A 225 5.78 -10.54 -8.51
CA ARG A 225 6.62 -10.57 -7.29
C ARG A 225 6.04 -11.58 -6.33
N SER A 226 6.88 -12.43 -5.72
CA SER A 226 6.47 -13.40 -4.69
C SER A 226 5.59 -12.74 -3.64
N ALA A 227 4.47 -13.40 -3.34
CA ALA A 227 3.52 -12.98 -2.33
C ALA A 227 2.98 -14.22 -1.60
N HIS A 228 2.93 -14.16 -0.27
CA HIS A 228 2.56 -15.27 0.59
C HIS A 228 1.53 -14.82 1.60
N THR A 229 0.38 -15.48 1.63
CA THR A 229 -0.78 -15.19 2.49
C THR A 229 -1.29 -16.49 3.10
N GLU A 230 -1.43 -16.52 4.41
CA GLU A 230 -2.12 -17.60 5.13
C GLU A 230 -3.50 -17.12 5.55
N PHE A 231 -4.47 -18.00 5.55
CA PHE A 231 -5.82 -17.68 6.03
C PHE A 231 -6.41 -18.84 6.82
N ARG A 232 -7.32 -18.50 7.71
CA ARG A 232 -8.10 -19.46 8.50
C ARG A 232 -9.50 -18.90 8.75
N THR A 233 -10.52 -19.72 8.52
CA THR A 233 -11.90 -19.42 8.94
C THR A 233 -11.99 -19.40 10.46
N THR A 234 -12.57 -18.34 11.02
CA THR A 234 -12.76 -18.17 12.46
C THR A 234 -14.22 -18.23 12.85
N GLU A 235 -15.08 -17.60 12.06
CA GLU A 235 -16.50 -17.54 12.34
C GLU A 235 -17.32 -17.58 11.03
N HIS A 236 -18.56 -18.04 11.16
CA HIS A 236 -19.59 -17.88 10.14
C HIS A 236 -20.65 -16.91 10.64
N TRP A 237 -21.00 -15.92 9.86
CA TRP A 237 -22.08 -14.99 10.12
C TRP A 237 -23.17 -15.23 9.07
N GLY A 238 -23.92 -16.33 9.25
CA GLY A 238 -24.75 -16.89 8.19
C GLY A 238 -23.89 -17.23 6.94
N PRO A 239 -24.24 -16.72 5.75
CA PRO A 239 -23.46 -16.99 4.54
C PRO A 239 -22.19 -16.15 4.40
N LEU A 240 -21.93 -15.24 5.33
CA LEU A 240 -20.64 -14.51 5.39
C LEU A 240 -19.66 -15.29 6.26
N THR A 241 -18.40 -15.20 5.93
CA THR A 241 -17.34 -15.92 6.65
C THR A 241 -16.24 -14.96 7.07
N LEU A 242 -15.94 -14.95 8.36
CA LEU A 242 -14.81 -14.20 8.92
C LEU A 242 -13.54 -15.04 8.82
N LEU A 243 -12.50 -14.45 8.26
CA LEU A 243 -11.18 -15.05 8.12
C LEU A 243 -10.15 -14.28 8.92
N ASP A 244 -9.30 -14.98 9.67
CA ASP A 244 -8.00 -14.45 10.07
C ASP A 244 -7.03 -14.63 8.92
N VAL A 245 -6.24 -13.60 8.63
CA VAL A 245 -5.32 -13.58 7.49
C VAL A 245 -3.95 -13.08 7.95
N VAL A 246 -2.91 -13.86 7.71
CA VAL A 246 -1.51 -13.49 7.99
C VAL A 246 -0.78 -13.25 6.67
N ILE A 247 -0.06 -12.13 6.57
CA ILE A 247 0.75 -11.84 5.38
C ILE A 247 2.23 -11.75 5.70
N HIS A 248 3.05 -12.52 4.97
CA HIS A 248 4.51 -12.51 5.08
C HIS A 248 5.17 -11.53 4.10
N THR A 249 4.41 -11.02 3.16
CA THR A 249 4.79 -10.02 2.16
C THR A 249 3.78 -8.89 2.16
N GLY A 250 4.13 -7.71 1.63
CA GLY A 250 3.24 -6.55 1.54
C GLY A 250 3.12 -6.06 0.09
N ARG A 251 2.47 -6.84 -0.80
CA ARG A 251 2.23 -6.39 -2.17
C ARG A 251 0.93 -5.58 -2.24
N THR A 252 0.87 -4.64 -3.16
CA THR A 252 -0.35 -3.85 -3.42
C THR A 252 -1.55 -4.77 -3.59
N HIS A 253 -2.63 -4.54 -2.83
CA HIS A 253 -3.88 -5.30 -2.82
C HIS A 253 -3.71 -6.81 -2.57
N GLN A 254 -2.64 -7.25 -1.90
CA GLN A 254 -2.27 -8.67 -1.80
C GLN A 254 -3.41 -9.55 -1.29
N ILE A 255 -3.97 -9.24 -0.11
CA ILE A 255 -5.04 -10.05 0.49
C ILE A 255 -6.24 -10.14 -0.45
N ARG A 256 -6.64 -9.02 -1.03
CA ARG A 256 -7.79 -8.90 -1.93
C ARG A 256 -7.63 -9.77 -3.17
N VAL A 257 -6.46 -9.71 -3.82
CA VAL A 257 -6.14 -10.50 -5.02
C VAL A 257 -6.02 -11.99 -4.69
N HIS A 258 -5.38 -12.32 -3.56
CA HIS A 258 -5.23 -13.71 -3.13
C HIS A 258 -6.57 -14.33 -2.77
N LEU A 259 -7.41 -13.67 -1.97
CA LEU A 259 -8.74 -14.19 -1.66
C LEU A 259 -9.60 -14.34 -2.93
N GLN A 260 -9.55 -13.38 -3.85
CA GLN A 260 -10.20 -13.50 -5.15
C GLN A 260 -9.74 -14.75 -5.92
N SER A 261 -8.43 -15.09 -5.88
CA SER A 261 -7.88 -16.23 -6.62
C SER A 261 -8.41 -17.58 -6.16
N ILE A 262 -8.92 -17.67 -4.94
CA ILE A 262 -9.59 -18.86 -4.37
C ILE A 262 -11.11 -18.76 -4.37
N GLY A 263 -11.68 -17.77 -5.05
CA GLY A 263 -13.12 -17.57 -5.20
C GLY A 263 -13.79 -16.79 -4.07
N CYS A 264 -13.04 -16.27 -3.10
CA CYS A 264 -13.57 -15.48 -1.98
C CYS A 264 -13.59 -14.00 -2.33
N ALA A 265 -14.76 -13.37 -2.25
CA ALA A 265 -14.93 -11.92 -2.42
C ALA A 265 -15.04 -11.25 -1.05
N ILE A 266 -14.17 -10.29 -0.76
CA ILE A 266 -14.32 -9.46 0.46
C ILE A 266 -15.59 -8.63 0.33
N VAL A 267 -16.39 -8.55 1.37
CA VAL A 267 -17.63 -7.75 1.42
C VAL A 267 -17.28 -6.29 1.10
N ASN A 268 -18.04 -5.67 0.20
CA ASN A 268 -17.84 -4.31 -0.35
C ASN A 268 -16.61 -4.12 -1.25
N ASP A 269 -15.81 -5.14 -1.55
CA ASP A 269 -14.70 -4.99 -2.50
C ASP A 269 -15.17 -5.12 -3.95
N GLU A 270 -15.70 -4.04 -4.51
CA GLU A 270 -16.16 -4.01 -5.90
C GLU A 270 -15.03 -4.21 -6.92
N LYS A 271 -13.80 -3.84 -6.56
CA LYS A 271 -12.66 -3.95 -7.49
C LYS A 271 -12.30 -5.41 -7.77
N TYR A 272 -12.28 -6.26 -6.76
CA TYR A 272 -11.89 -7.67 -6.88
C TYR A 272 -13.05 -8.64 -6.74
N GLY A 273 -14.13 -8.24 -6.12
CA GLY A 273 -15.34 -9.04 -5.94
C GLY A 273 -16.55 -8.61 -6.77
N ALA A 274 -16.39 -7.75 -7.80
CA ALA A 274 -17.46 -7.04 -8.48
C ALA A 274 -18.69 -7.90 -8.84
N GLY A 275 -18.49 -9.08 -9.43
CA GLY A 275 -19.60 -9.98 -9.80
C GLY A 275 -20.34 -10.53 -8.60
N ARG A 276 -19.63 -10.95 -7.55
CA ARG A 276 -20.19 -11.55 -6.35
C ARG A 276 -20.77 -10.50 -5.41
N VAL A 277 -20.00 -9.44 -5.16
CA VAL A 277 -20.46 -8.28 -4.36
C VAL A 277 -21.69 -7.65 -4.97
N GLY A 278 -21.68 -7.38 -6.28
CA GLY A 278 -22.84 -6.80 -6.96
C GLY A 278 -24.07 -7.72 -6.96
N SER A 279 -23.89 -9.04 -6.98
CA SER A 279 -24.99 -10.00 -6.87
C SER A 279 -25.57 -10.01 -5.44
N PHE A 280 -24.70 -9.92 -4.44
CA PHE A 280 -25.10 -9.86 -3.03
C PHE A 280 -25.86 -8.57 -2.71
N LEU A 281 -25.33 -7.41 -3.08
CA LEU A 281 -26.02 -6.13 -2.88
C LEU A 281 -27.38 -6.08 -3.59
N ARG A 282 -27.46 -6.59 -4.82
CA ARG A 282 -28.73 -6.69 -5.55
C ARG A 282 -29.72 -7.62 -4.85
N PHE A 283 -29.26 -8.75 -4.27
CA PHE A 283 -30.11 -9.62 -3.49
C PHE A 283 -30.68 -8.88 -2.27
N LEU A 284 -29.85 -8.14 -1.54
CA LEU A 284 -30.32 -7.36 -0.39
C LEU A 284 -31.39 -6.34 -0.77
N GLU A 285 -31.26 -5.71 -1.94
CA GLU A 285 -32.20 -4.73 -2.47
C GLU A 285 -33.52 -5.39 -2.94
N THR A 286 -33.43 -6.46 -3.72
CA THR A 286 -34.59 -7.03 -4.43
C THR A 286 -35.19 -8.29 -3.82
N GLY A 287 -34.43 -8.98 -2.94
CA GLY A 287 -34.76 -10.31 -2.43
C GLY A 287 -34.64 -11.43 -3.47
N ILE A 288 -34.11 -11.13 -4.67
CA ILE A 288 -34.00 -12.09 -5.76
C ILE A 288 -32.57 -12.64 -5.84
N GLU A 289 -32.41 -13.90 -5.52
CA GLU A 289 -31.18 -14.66 -5.75
C GLU A 289 -31.08 -15.11 -7.21
N ARG A 290 -29.93 -14.89 -7.83
CA ARG A 290 -29.62 -15.43 -9.16
C ARG A 290 -28.61 -16.56 -9.05
N GLY A 291 -28.99 -17.75 -9.53
CA GLY A 291 -28.12 -18.93 -9.53
C GLY A 291 -28.42 -19.94 -8.41
N SER A 292 -27.47 -20.81 -8.06
CA SER A 292 -27.63 -21.90 -7.11
C SER A 292 -27.55 -21.52 -5.64
N MET A 293 -27.76 -20.24 -5.31
CA MET A 293 -27.45 -19.67 -4.02
C MET A 293 -28.69 -19.39 -3.16
N ARG A 294 -29.37 -20.46 -2.76
CA ARG A 294 -30.50 -20.35 -1.81
C ARG A 294 -30.08 -19.94 -0.38
N ALA A 295 -28.78 -19.92 -0.10
CA ALA A 295 -28.26 -19.61 1.24
C ALA A 295 -28.60 -18.19 1.71
N TRP A 296 -28.58 -17.20 0.83
CA TRP A 296 -28.88 -15.82 1.20
C TRP A 296 -30.36 -15.60 1.53
N THR A 297 -31.26 -16.21 0.74
CA THR A 297 -32.72 -16.12 1.00
C THR A 297 -33.09 -16.78 2.33
N HIS A 298 -32.42 -17.87 2.71
CA HIS A 298 -32.62 -18.48 4.03
C HIS A 298 -32.06 -17.63 5.17
N ALA A 299 -30.88 -17.02 4.95
CA ALA A 299 -30.24 -16.18 5.96
C ALA A 299 -31.01 -14.88 6.24
N TRP A 300 -31.54 -14.27 5.19
CA TRP A 300 -32.24 -12.98 5.29
C TRP A 300 -33.58 -13.04 4.56
N PRO A 301 -34.59 -13.75 5.11
CA PRO A 301 -35.90 -13.89 4.46
C PRO A 301 -36.71 -12.59 4.50
N GLU A 302 -36.55 -11.80 5.57
CA GLU A 302 -37.31 -10.58 5.78
C GLU A 302 -36.78 -9.40 4.99
N GLN A 303 -37.69 -8.65 4.33
CA GLN A 303 -37.30 -7.49 3.53
C GLN A 303 -36.68 -6.37 4.37
N GLU A 304 -37.19 -6.15 5.58
CA GLU A 304 -36.71 -5.11 6.47
C GLU A 304 -35.27 -5.38 6.89
N GLN A 305 -34.95 -6.59 7.30
CA GLN A 305 -33.58 -7.02 7.65
C GLN A 305 -32.61 -6.85 6.48
N ARG A 306 -33.03 -7.20 5.27
CA ARG A 306 -32.20 -6.97 4.07
C ARG A 306 -31.95 -5.48 3.80
N ARG A 307 -32.95 -4.62 4.03
CA ARG A 307 -32.81 -3.16 3.89
C ARG A 307 -31.83 -2.58 4.90
N GLU A 308 -31.92 -3.01 6.17
CA GLU A 308 -30.98 -2.59 7.21
C GLU A 308 -29.54 -2.99 6.87
N LEU A 309 -29.35 -4.25 6.46
CA LEU A 309 -28.05 -4.76 6.05
C LEU A 309 -27.52 -4.00 4.82
N HIS A 310 -28.34 -3.76 3.81
CA HIS A 310 -27.97 -2.97 2.65
C HIS A 310 -27.59 -1.53 3.02
N ALA A 311 -28.34 -0.89 3.90
CA ALA A 311 -28.06 0.47 4.38
C ALA A 311 -26.71 0.53 5.12
N LEU A 312 -26.44 -0.44 6.02
CA LEU A 312 -25.17 -0.56 6.74
C LEU A 312 -23.98 -0.70 5.77
N LEU A 313 -24.08 -1.63 4.82
CA LEU A 313 -23.02 -1.88 3.84
C LEU A 313 -22.78 -0.66 2.94
N SER A 314 -23.84 0.04 2.53
CA SER A 314 -23.75 1.23 1.68
C SER A 314 -23.17 2.44 2.42
N ALA A 315 -23.39 2.53 3.73
CA ALA A 315 -22.86 3.61 4.58
C ALA A 315 -21.40 3.38 4.98
N TYR A 316 -20.93 2.13 5.01
CA TYR A 316 -19.55 1.82 5.41
C TYR A 316 -18.57 2.28 4.32
N PRO A 317 -17.58 3.16 4.66
CA PRO A 317 -16.73 3.84 3.67
C PRO A 317 -15.63 2.96 3.09
N GLY A 318 -15.64 1.65 3.34
CA GLY A 318 -14.61 0.73 2.92
C GLY A 318 -15.14 -0.66 2.59
N PHE A 319 -14.21 -1.58 2.40
CA PHE A 319 -14.50 -3.00 2.35
C PHE A 319 -14.09 -3.66 3.68
N PHE A 320 -14.66 -4.82 3.96
CA PHE A 320 -14.51 -5.50 5.25
C PHE A 320 -13.17 -6.24 5.33
N LEU A 321 -12.10 -5.45 5.38
CA LEU A 321 -10.70 -5.86 5.62
C LEU A 321 -10.10 -4.95 6.68
N HIS A 322 -9.63 -5.53 7.77
CA HIS A 322 -9.13 -4.83 8.94
C HIS A 322 -7.73 -5.34 9.34
N ALA A 323 -6.74 -4.45 9.41
CA ALA A 323 -5.42 -4.75 9.94
C ALA A 323 -5.53 -4.83 11.48
N ARG A 324 -5.81 -6.04 11.97
CA ARG A 324 -6.11 -6.27 13.38
C ARG A 324 -4.89 -6.13 14.27
N ARG A 325 -3.77 -6.76 13.88
CA ARG A 325 -2.57 -6.82 14.73
C ARG A 325 -1.30 -6.52 13.93
N LEU A 326 -0.41 -5.76 14.58
CA LEU A 326 0.90 -5.42 14.06
C LEU A 326 1.94 -5.63 15.16
N SER A 327 3.00 -6.42 14.87
CA SER A 327 4.15 -6.59 15.76
C SER A 327 5.43 -6.14 15.06
N PHE A 328 6.28 -5.44 15.80
CA PHE A 328 7.58 -4.96 15.32
C PHE A 328 8.55 -4.76 16.50
N ILE A 329 9.82 -4.51 16.21
CA ILE A 329 10.82 -4.17 17.21
C ILE A 329 10.88 -2.65 17.35
N HIS A 330 10.73 -2.13 18.57
CA HIS A 330 10.79 -0.70 18.83
C HIS A 330 12.17 -0.13 18.45
N PRO A 331 12.24 0.92 17.62
CA PRO A 331 13.50 1.41 17.04
C PRO A 331 14.57 1.84 18.04
N SER A 332 14.17 2.37 19.17
CA SER A 332 15.08 2.88 20.20
C SER A 332 15.37 1.84 21.29
N SER A 333 14.33 1.21 21.85
CA SER A 333 14.50 0.30 22.99
C SER A 333 14.91 -1.13 22.58
N GLY A 334 14.71 -1.51 21.30
CA GLY A 334 14.93 -2.88 20.84
C GLY A 334 13.90 -3.91 21.34
N GLN A 335 12.89 -3.48 22.09
CA GLN A 335 11.84 -4.36 22.60
C GLN A 335 10.84 -4.72 21.50
N ARG A 336 10.36 -5.97 21.50
CA ARG A 336 9.26 -6.37 20.64
C ARG A 336 7.96 -5.79 21.18
N MET A 337 7.26 -5.05 20.35
CA MET A 337 5.95 -4.47 20.64
C MET A 337 4.88 -5.12 19.77
N GLN A 338 3.69 -5.26 20.33
CA GLN A 338 2.51 -5.76 19.63
C GLN A 338 1.32 -4.87 19.96
N PHE A 339 0.59 -4.49 18.91
CA PHE A 339 -0.62 -3.67 19.02
C PHE A 339 -1.77 -4.34 18.31
N GLU A 340 -2.94 -4.23 18.88
CA GLU A 340 -4.18 -4.79 18.35
C GLU A 340 -5.26 -3.71 18.32
N ALA A 341 -5.99 -3.63 17.21
CA ALA A 341 -7.16 -2.80 17.08
C ALA A 341 -8.42 -3.68 17.10
N GLU A 342 -9.43 -3.22 17.80
CA GLU A 342 -10.76 -3.83 17.75
C GLU A 342 -11.41 -3.60 16.38
N LEU A 343 -12.29 -4.51 15.98
CA LEU A 343 -13.08 -4.35 14.77
C LEU A 343 -13.93 -3.08 14.84
N PRO A 344 -14.11 -2.34 13.73
CA PRO A 344 -15.03 -1.21 13.69
C PRO A 344 -16.46 -1.59 14.14
N ALA A 345 -17.15 -0.64 14.76
CA ALA A 345 -18.50 -0.88 15.29
C ALA A 345 -19.48 -1.40 14.23
N GLU A 346 -19.32 -0.97 12.98
CA GLU A 346 -20.15 -1.42 11.86
C GLU A 346 -20.03 -2.92 11.58
N TRP A 347 -18.87 -3.53 11.88
CA TRP A 347 -18.70 -4.98 11.76
C TRP A 347 -19.51 -5.72 12.83
N GLN A 348 -19.57 -5.16 14.05
CA GLN A 348 -20.38 -5.73 15.11
C GLN A 348 -21.87 -5.61 14.79
N GLN A 349 -22.30 -4.45 14.30
CA GLN A 349 -23.68 -4.25 13.83
C GLN A 349 -24.05 -5.22 12.70
N LEU A 350 -23.14 -5.42 11.75
CA LEU A 350 -23.34 -6.38 10.68
C LEU A 350 -23.48 -7.80 11.22
N LYS A 351 -22.65 -8.20 12.18
CA LYS A 351 -22.73 -9.51 12.84
C LYS A 351 -24.08 -9.72 13.52
N GLU A 352 -24.64 -8.69 14.16
CA GLU A 352 -25.94 -8.75 14.81
C GLU A 352 -27.12 -8.92 13.84
N LEU A 353 -26.98 -8.39 12.61
CA LEU A 353 -27.94 -8.55 11.52
C LEU A 353 -27.84 -9.91 10.80
N CYS A 354 -26.77 -10.67 11.05
CA CYS A 354 -26.59 -11.99 10.47
C CYS A 354 -27.26 -13.06 11.34
N PRO A 355 -27.81 -14.13 10.73
CA PRO A 355 -28.38 -15.24 11.48
C PRO A 355 -27.29 -15.88 12.35
N ARG A 356 -27.68 -16.27 13.55
CA ARG A 356 -26.85 -17.09 14.43
C ARG A 356 -27.05 -18.55 14.02
N ASP A 357 -25.96 -19.28 13.86
CA ASP A 357 -25.99 -20.74 13.65
C ASP A 357 -26.60 -21.46 14.85
#